data_c363517232f8b62e8a73091399e87470
#
_entry.id   c363517232f8b62e8a73091399e87470
#
_cell.length_a   1.000
_cell.length_b   1.000
_cell.length_c   1.000
_cell.angle_alpha   90.00
_cell.angle_beta   90.00
_cell.angle_gamma   90.00
#
_symmetry.space_group_name_H-M   'P 1'
#
loop_
_entity.id
_entity.type
_entity.pdbx_description
1 polymer ?
#
loop_
_entity_poly.entity_id
_entity_poly.type
_entity_poly.pdbx_seq_one_letter_code
_entity_poly.pdbx_strand_id
1 'polypeptide(L)'
;MLFRSPSTFPAALQDVDRVFLMRPPHLGDPKALKPLIDALQKQKRIQLVSFLSLLGVEKNPIPPHHKIEQYIEQAGLPYCHIRPGFFMQNISGVHAFEIQHFNRIVVPVRNALTSFIDAQDIGELTARVLCEAHMHQNTSYSITGAEAIDYWEVAEILSQELGRNIVYANPKPSFAKNYWISVRGLEKEYCKVMGMLYMMTRFKGAEKVTTDFEAVMHKKPKSFRQFVRDNAAAWQL
;
A
#
# COMPACT_ATOMS: atom_id res chain seq x y z
N MET A 1 19.46 -4.41 2.72
CA MET A 1 19.78 -4.46 4.16
C MET A 1 18.98 -5.57 4.80
N LEU A 2 19.63 -6.49 5.54
CA LEU A 2 18.95 -7.58 6.24
C LEU A 2 18.53 -7.11 7.63
N PHE A 3 17.25 -6.83 7.87
CA PHE A 3 16.71 -6.41 9.18
C PHE A 3 17.08 -7.33 10.34
N ARG A 4 17.42 -8.58 10.03
CA ARG A 4 17.76 -9.63 11.02
C ARG A 4 19.21 -9.58 11.52
N SER A 5 20.02 -8.65 11.02
CA SER A 5 21.43 -8.54 11.38
C SER A 5 21.75 -7.12 11.87
N PRO A 6 21.40 -6.76 13.12
CA PRO A 6 21.65 -5.43 13.68
C PRO A 6 23.12 -5.00 13.62
N SER A 7 24.06 -5.94 13.64
CA SER A 7 25.50 -5.67 13.49
C SER A 7 25.88 -5.04 12.15
N THR A 8 25.04 -5.16 11.12
CA THR A 8 25.28 -4.56 9.79
C THR A 8 24.80 -3.11 9.69
N PHE A 9 23.97 -2.64 10.63
CA PHE A 9 23.35 -1.32 10.55
C PHE A 9 24.37 -0.16 10.59
N PRO A 10 25.40 -0.15 11.45
CA PRO A 10 26.36 0.95 11.48
C PRO A 10 27.05 1.17 10.13
N ALA A 11 27.49 0.09 9.49
CA ALA A 11 28.12 0.19 8.16
C ALA A 11 27.13 0.58 7.07
N ALA A 12 25.90 0.04 7.10
CA ALA A 12 24.87 0.35 6.11
C ALA A 12 24.28 1.77 6.24
N LEU A 13 24.39 2.38 7.42
CA LEU A 13 23.92 3.73 7.69
C LEU A 13 25.04 4.77 7.62
N GLN A 14 26.26 4.36 7.34
CA GLN A 14 27.36 5.28 7.13
C GLN A 14 27.01 6.18 5.94
N ASP A 15 27.17 7.51 6.13
CA ASP A 15 26.87 8.52 5.12
C ASP A 15 25.42 8.63 4.64
N VAL A 16 24.48 7.96 5.31
CA VAL A 16 23.04 8.08 5.04
C VAL A 16 22.47 9.25 5.84
N ASP A 17 21.71 10.12 5.17
CA ASP A 17 21.00 11.25 5.77
C ASP A 17 19.48 11.18 5.57
N ARG A 18 18.99 10.37 4.64
CA ARG A 18 17.56 10.17 4.35
C ARG A 18 17.26 8.69 4.19
N VAL A 19 16.14 8.26 4.72
CA VAL A 19 15.77 6.83 4.74
C VAL A 19 14.34 6.66 4.24
N PHE A 20 14.16 5.81 3.24
CA PHE A 20 12.86 5.23 2.95
C PHE A 20 12.73 3.91 3.71
N LEU A 21 11.77 3.85 4.61
CA LEU A 21 11.48 2.69 5.42
C LEU A 21 10.18 2.03 5.00
N MET A 22 10.24 0.76 4.67
CA MET A 22 9.07 -0.07 4.37
C MET A 22 9.11 -1.33 5.23
N ARG A 23 7.99 -1.69 5.82
CA ARG A 23 7.87 -2.93 6.59
C ARG A 23 7.78 -4.13 5.64
N PRO A 24 8.69 -5.10 5.72
CA PRO A 24 8.54 -6.35 4.97
C PRO A 24 7.24 -7.09 5.35
N PRO A 25 6.53 -7.67 4.38
CA PRO A 25 5.21 -8.28 4.64
C PRO A 25 5.24 -9.41 5.67
N HIS A 26 6.34 -10.18 5.73
CA HIS A 26 6.52 -11.29 6.66
C HIS A 26 6.90 -10.87 8.10
N LEU A 27 7.19 -9.59 8.34
CA LEU A 27 7.43 -9.08 9.68
C LEU A 27 6.10 -8.71 10.34
N GLY A 28 5.49 -9.69 11.04
CA GLY A 28 4.27 -9.48 11.80
C GLY A 28 4.48 -8.63 13.06
N ASP A 29 5.61 -8.82 13.75
CA ASP A 29 5.93 -8.08 14.97
C ASP A 29 6.60 -6.74 14.63
N PRO A 30 5.99 -5.59 14.99
CA PRO A 30 6.58 -4.27 14.77
C PRO A 30 7.90 -4.06 15.53
N LYS A 31 8.13 -4.79 16.63
CA LYS A 31 9.37 -4.74 17.41
C LYS A 31 10.60 -5.15 16.59
N ALA A 32 10.42 -5.94 15.52
CA ALA A 32 11.52 -6.34 14.66
C ALA A 32 12.22 -5.17 13.96
N LEU A 33 11.53 -4.02 13.79
CA LEU A 33 12.12 -2.80 13.22
C LEU A 33 12.78 -1.90 14.27
N LYS A 34 12.53 -2.14 15.55
CA LYS A 34 13.06 -1.27 16.62
C LYS A 34 14.60 -1.18 16.61
N PRO A 35 15.38 -2.26 16.43
CA PRO A 35 16.84 -2.15 16.37
C PRO A 35 17.34 -1.23 15.24
N LEU A 36 16.65 -1.20 14.09
CA LEU A 36 16.98 -0.29 13.01
C LEU A 36 16.65 1.16 13.37
N ILE A 37 15.49 1.40 13.99
CA ILE A 37 15.07 2.73 14.45
C ILE A 37 16.04 3.26 15.51
N ASP A 38 16.45 2.41 16.47
CA ASP A 38 17.44 2.75 17.49
C ASP A 38 18.84 3.06 16.88
N ALA A 39 19.19 2.38 15.79
CA ALA A 39 20.43 2.65 15.07
C ALA A 39 20.36 3.98 14.30
N LEU A 40 19.20 4.31 13.70
CA LEU A 40 18.96 5.60 13.04
C LEU A 40 19.01 6.76 14.03
N GLN A 41 18.43 6.60 15.22
CA GLN A 41 18.46 7.61 16.29
C GLN A 41 19.89 8.01 16.68
N LYS A 42 20.84 7.09 16.60
CA LYS A 42 22.25 7.35 16.90
C LYS A 42 22.97 8.14 15.81
N GLN A 43 22.38 8.25 14.63
CA GLN A 43 22.94 8.98 13.49
C GLN A 43 22.46 10.44 13.51
N LYS A 44 23.31 11.37 13.98
CA LYS A 44 22.99 12.81 14.10
C LYS A 44 22.68 13.50 12.77
N ARG A 45 23.03 12.86 11.65
CA ARG A 45 22.89 13.42 10.30
C ARG A 45 21.55 13.10 9.63
N ILE A 46 20.71 12.25 10.22
CA ILE A 46 19.41 11.90 9.63
C ILE A 46 18.53 13.14 9.51
N GLN A 47 18.18 13.48 8.28
CA GLN A 47 17.32 14.61 7.93
C GLN A 47 15.85 14.18 7.82
N LEU A 48 15.59 12.93 7.40
CA LEU A 48 14.24 12.40 7.26
C LEU A 48 14.19 10.87 7.23
N VAL A 49 13.21 10.32 7.93
CA VAL A 49 12.76 8.93 7.77
C VAL A 49 11.36 8.95 7.14
N SER A 50 11.27 8.67 5.85
CA SER A 50 9.99 8.48 5.16
C SER A 50 9.52 7.05 5.35
N PHE A 51 8.41 6.84 6.06
CA PHE A 51 7.87 5.51 6.34
C PHE A 51 6.61 5.24 5.52
N LEU A 52 6.64 4.15 4.73
CA LEU A 52 5.46 3.64 4.04
C LEU A 52 4.52 2.97 5.04
N SER A 53 3.50 3.72 5.44
CA SER A 53 2.49 3.34 6.41
C SER A 53 1.18 2.91 5.73
N LEU A 54 0.03 3.15 6.35
CA LEU A 54 -1.31 2.79 5.85
C LEU A 54 -2.31 3.92 6.11
N LEU A 55 -3.23 4.14 5.18
CA LEU A 55 -4.36 5.06 5.37
C LEU A 55 -5.20 4.67 6.59
N GLY A 56 -5.48 5.65 7.45
CA GLY A 56 -6.32 5.47 8.64
C GLY A 56 -5.64 4.80 9.83
N VAL A 57 -4.34 4.50 9.75
CA VAL A 57 -3.59 3.83 10.83
C VAL A 57 -3.50 4.67 12.09
N GLU A 58 -3.59 5.99 11.99
CA GLU A 58 -3.59 6.91 13.13
C GLU A 58 -4.77 6.68 14.09
N LYS A 59 -5.87 6.11 13.58
CA LYS A 59 -7.10 5.80 14.32
C LYS A 59 -7.27 4.31 14.61
N ASN A 60 -6.39 3.46 14.08
CA ASN A 60 -6.47 2.01 14.20
C ASN A 60 -5.16 1.43 14.72
N PRO A 61 -5.08 1.02 16.01
CA PRO A 61 -3.86 0.48 16.59
C PRO A 61 -3.57 -0.97 16.21
N ILE A 62 -4.48 -1.65 15.48
CA ILE A 62 -4.34 -3.08 15.15
C ILE A 62 -3.20 -3.33 14.13
N PRO A 63 -3.08 -2.58 13.00
CA PRO A 63 -1.99 -2.80 12.08
C PRO A 63 -0.63 -2.49 12.73
N PRO A 64 0.40 -3.31 12.46
CA PRO A 64 1.74 -3.09 13.02
C PRO A 64 2.35 -1.73 12.65
N HIS A 65 1.87 -1.12 11.56
CA HIS A 65 2.31 0.20 11.09
C HIS A 65 2.05 1.30 12.12
N HIS A 66 0.92 1.25 12.85
CA HIS A 66 0.64 2.19 13.94
C HIS A 66 1.77 2.23 14.98
N LYS A 67 2.22 1.04 15.39
CA LYS A 67 3.28 0.92 16.39
C LYS A 67 4.65 1.35 15.84
N ILE A 68 4.89 1.12 14.55
CA ILE A 68 6.13 1.54 13.90
C ILE A 68 6.19 3.07 13.78
N GLU A 69 5.09 3.74 13.39
CA GLU A 69 5.00 5.20 13.42
C GLU A 69 5.38 5.72 14.82
N GLN A 70 4.75 5.18 15.88
CA GLN A 70 5.05 5.56 17.25
C GLN A 70 6.53 5.35 17.62
N TYR A 71 7.17 4.28 17.18
CA TYR A 71 8.59 4.04 17.44
C TYR A 71 9.49 5.09 16.79
N ILE A 72 9.18 5.50 15.55
CA ILE A 72 9.93 6.53 14.84
C ILE A 72 9.77 7.88 15.52
N GLU A 73 8.54 8.24 15.90
CA GLU A 73 8.21 9.49 16.60
C GLU A 73 8.86 9.56 18.01
N GLN A 74 8.74 8.48 18.80
CA GLN A 74 9.33 8.38 20.14
C GLN A 74 10.86 8.40 20.13
N ALA A 75 11.48 7.96 19.03
CA ALA A 75 12.92 8.05 18.83
C ALA A 75 13.38 9.51 18.54
N GLY A 76 12.46 10.46 18.36
CA GLY A 76 12.78 11.84 18.02
C GLY A 76 13.40 12.00 16.63
N LEU A 77 13.18 11.05 15.72
CA LEU A 77 13.66 11.12 14.35
C LEU A 77 12.79 12.09 13.54
N PRO A 78 13.36 12.94 12.68
CA PRO A 78 12.58 13.69 11.70
C PRO A 78 11.86 12.68 10.79
N TYR A 79 10.54 12.72 10.73
CA TYR A 79 9.75 11.71 10.03
C TYR A 79 8.80 12.32 9.00
N CYS A 80 8.44 11.50 8.00
CA CYS A 80 7.27 11.70 7.15
C CYS A 80 6.57 10.36 6.93
N HIS A 81 5.34 10.20 7.45
CA HIS A 81 4.55 9.00 7.23
C HIS A 81 3.74 9.12 5.95
N ILE A 82 4.03 8.26 4.97
CA ILE A 82 3.23 8.14 3.76
C ILE A 82 2.18 7.07 4.01
N ARG A 83 0.90 7.47 4.05
CA ARG A 83 -0.25 6.62 4.38
C ARG A 83 -1.11 6.40 3.13
N PRO A 84 -0.72 5.46 2.24
CA PRO A 84 -1.47 5.20 1.02
C PRO A 84 -2.79 4.46 1.30
N GLY A 85 -3.76 4.68 0.40
CA GLY A 85 -4.95 3.86 0.25
C GLY A 85 -4.65 2.52 -0.40
N PHE A 86 -5.65 1.92 -1.04
CA PHE A 86 -5.55 0.60 -1.67
C PHE A 86 -4.72 0.69 -2.96
N PHE A 87 -3.74 -0.18 -3.14
CA PHE A 87 -2.87 -0.15 -4.33
C PHE A 87 -3.59 -0.70 -5.57
N MET A 88 -3.50 0.01 -6.70
CA MET A 88 -3.97 -0.47 -8.01
C MET A 88 -3.27 -1.78 -8.39
N GLN A 89 -2.02 -1.96 -7.98
CA GLN A 89 -1.23 -3.16 -8.22
C GLN A 89 -1.82 -4.44 -7.61
N ASN A 90 -2.75 -4.35 -6.67
CA ASN A 90 -3.48 -5.52 -6.22
C ASN A 90 -4.29 -6.16 -7.36
N ILE A 91 -4.78 -5.35 -8.30
CA ILE A 91 -5.57 -5.83 -9.45
C ILE A 91 -4.67 -6.39 -10.55
N SER A 92 -3.50 -5.79 -10.81
CA SER A 92 -2.53 -6.28 -11.81
C SER A 92 -1.56 -7.34 -11.27
N GLY A 93 -1.56 -7.59 -9.96
CA GLY A 93 -0.74 -8.60 -9.29
C GLY A 93 -1.55 -9.79 -8.82
N VAL A 94 -1.93 -9.82 -7.54
CA VAL A 94 -2.58 -11.00 -6.95
C VAL A 94 -3.89 -11.41 -7.62
N HIS A 95 -4.66 -10.45 -8.16
CA HIS A 95 -5.92 -10.72 -8.87
C HIS A 95 -5.77 -10.80 -10.40
N ALA A 96 -4.57 -10.64 -10.94
CA ALA A 96 -4.36 -10.76 -12.39
C ALA A 96 -4.73 -12.15 -12.91
N PHE A 97 -4.44 -13.19 -12.15
CA PHE A 97 -4.68 -14.58 -12.55
C PHE A 97 -6.15 -14.85 -12.92
N GLU A 98 -7.11 -14.42 -12.11
CA GLU A 98 -8.53 -14.63 -12.39
C GLU A 98 -8.99 -13.81 -13.61
N ILE A 99 -8.41 -12.62 -13.78
CA ILE A 99 -8.71 -11.75 -14.93
C ILE A 99 -8.11 -12.35 -16.20
N GLN A 100 -6.88 -12.86 -16.16
CA GLN A 100 -6.22 -13.51 -17.28
C GLN A 100 -6.96 -14.77 -17.75
N HIS A 101 -7.21 -15.70 -16.82
CA HIS A 101 -7.67 -17.05 -17.15
C HIS A 101 -9.19 -17.21 -17.18
N PHE A 102 -9.94 -16.37 -16.46
CA PHE A 102 -11.38 -16.54 -16.27
C PHE A 102 -12.20 -15.30 -16.56
N ASN A 103 -11.57 -14.18 -16.94
CA ASN A 103 -12.24 -12.89 -17.12
C ASN A 103 -13.06 -12.46 -15.89
N ARG A 104 -12.55 -12.71 -14.69
CA ARG A 104 -13.28 -12.46 -13.45
C ARG A 104 -12.45 -11.76 -12.39
N ILE A 105 -13.12 -10.94 -11.55
CA ILE A 105 -12.57 -10.38 -10.34
C ILE A 105 -13.20 -11.09 -9.15
N VAL A 106 -12.39 -11.76 -8.32
CA VAL A 106 -12.85 -12.59 -7.19
C VAL A 106 -12.48 -11.93 -5.86
N VAL A 107 -13.21 -10.86 -5.53
CA VAL A 107 -13.01 -10.03 -4.32
C VAL A 107 -14.35 -9.88 -3.58
N PRO A 108 -14.43 -10.10 -2.23
CA PRO A 108 -15.69 -10.21 -1.50
C PRO A 108 -16.16 -8.90 -0.86
N VAL A 109 -16.22 -7.78 -1.59
CA VAL A 109 -16.45 -6.44 -1.00
C VAL A 109 -17.84 -5.83 -1.29
N ARG A 110 -18.72 -6.52 -2.03
CA ARG A 110 -20.03 -5.99 -2.46
C ARG A 110 -19.87 -4.70 -3.29
N ASN A 111 -20.66 -3.68 -2.94
CA ASN A 111 -20.68 -2.36 -3.58
C ASN A 111 -19.82 -1.35 -2.80
N ALA A 112 -18.83 -1.82 -2.03
CA ALA A 112 -17.96 -0.92 -1.29
C ALA A 112 -17.03 -0.18 -2.23
N LEU A 113 -16.96 1.13 -2.06
CA LEU A 113 -16.04 2.00 -2.80
C LEU A 113 -14.62 1.82 -2.27
N THR A 114 -13.67 1.95 -3.17
CA THR A 114 -12.23 1.90 -2.87
C THR A 114 -11.52 3.05 -3.59
N SER A 115 -10.78 3.86 -2.86
CA SER A 115 -9.91 4.89 -3.43
C SER A 115 -8.56 4.26 -3.75
N PHE A 116 -8.41 3.79 -4.99
CA PHE A 116 -7.17 3.16 -5.46
C PHE A 116 -6.09 4.19 -5.75
N ILE A 117 -4.84 3.89 -5.36
CA ILE A 117 -3.65 4.68 -5.69
C ILE A 117 -2.62 3.83 -6.44
N ASP A 118 -1.99 4.40 -7.47
CA ASP A 118 -0.88 3.75 -8.17
C ASP A 118 0.38 3.76 -7.29
N ALA A 119 1.07 2.62 -7.20
CA ALA A 119 2.36 2.52 -6.51
C ALA A 119 3.42 3.45 -7.12
N GLN A 120 3.30 3.80 -8.40
CA GLN A 120 4.17 4.77 -9.05
C GLN A 120 3.97 6.18 -8.46
N ASP A 121 2.71 6.60 -8.26
CA ASP A 121 2.39 7.87 -7.61
C ASP A 121 2.92 7.91 -6.16
N ILE A 122 2.81 6.78 -5.43
CA ILE A 122 3.38 6.66 -4.08
C ILE A 122 4.90 6.86 -4.13
N GLY A 123 5.56 6.23 -5.10
CA GLY A 123 7.01 6.34 -5.31
C GLY A 123 7.45 7.76 -5.64
N GLU A 124 6.75 8.44 -6.55
CA GLU A 124 7.04 9.82 -6.94
C GLU A 124 6.89 10.80 -5.76
N LEU A 125 5.79 10.69 -5.00
CA LEU A 125 5.58 11.51 -3.80
C LEU A 125 6.67 11.24 -2.76
N THR A 126 7.00 9.98 -2.53
CA THR A 126 8.05 9.59 -1.58
C THR A 126 9.41 10.15 -1.99
N ALA A 127 9.74 10.10 -3.29
CA ALA A 127 10.98 10.66 -3.81
C ALA A 127 11.04 12.17 -3.60
N ARG A 128 9.95 12.90 -3.89
CA ARG A 128 9.86 14.33 -3.65
C ARG A 128 10.05 14.68 -2.18
N VAL A 129 9.34 13.98 -1.29
CA VAL A 129 9.43 14.14 0.17
C VAL A 129 10.87 13.93 0.66
N LEU A 130 11.57 12.95 0.13
CA LEU A 130 12.98 12.70 0.47
C LEU A 130 13.91 13.78 -0.10
N CYS A 131 13.67 14.27 -1.32
CA CYS A 131 14.48 15.33 -1.93
C CYS A 131 14.33 16.67 -1.21
N GLU A 132 13.10 16.99 -0.78
CA GLU A 132 12.73 18.24 -0.11
C GLU A 132 12.58 18.04 1.42
N ALA A 133 13.41 17.20 2.04
CA ALA A 133 13.26 16.67 3.39
C ALA A 133 12.90 17.72 4.46
N HIS A 134 13.52 18.90 4.39
CA HIS A 134 13.30 19.98 5.37
C HIS A 134 11.88 20.54 5.35
N MET A 135 11.14 20.40 4.23
CA MET A 135 9.76 20.88 4.09
C MET A 135 8.73 19.86 4.63
N HIS A 136 9.16 18.62 4.84
CA HIS A 136 8.25 17.50 5.11
C HIS A 136 8.51 16.82 6.46
N GLN A 137 9.35 17.43 7.32
CA GLN A 137 9.64 16.88 8.64
C GLN A 137 8.42 16.93 9.55
N ASN A 138 8.25 15.87 10.36
CA ASN A 138 7.20 15.71 11.36
C ASN A 138 5.79 15.85 10.79
N THR A 139 5.60 15.31 9.59
CA THR A 139 4.33 15.33 8.87
C THR A 139 3.84 13.93 8.51
N SER A 140 2.59 13.84 8.08
CA SER A 140 1.99 12.61 7.54
C SER A 140 1.09 12.97 6.37
N TYR A 141 1.19 12.21 5.27
CA TYR A 141 0.36 12.38 4.09
C TYR A 141 -0.52 11.16 3.88
N SER A 142 -1.83 11.36 3.89
CA SER A 142 -2.82 10.35 3.51
C SER A 142 -3.06 10.44 2.01
N ILE A 143 -2.54 9.48 1.24
CA ILE A 143 -2.58 9.58 -0.23
C ILE A 143 -3.50 8.52 -0.83
N THR A 144 -4.40 8.98 -1.70
CA THR A 144 -5.38 8.15 -2.40
C THR A 144 -5.43 8.53 -3.88
N GLY A 145 -6.13 7.76 -4.69
CA GLY A 145 -6.55 8.21 -6.01
C GLY A 145 -7.50 9.41 -5.92
N ALA A 146 -7.78 10.03 -7.04
CA ALA A 146 -8.66 11.20 -7.14
C ALA A 146 -10.16 10.85 -6.95
N GLU A 147 -10.49 9.57 -7.00
CA GLU A 147 -11.87 9.05 -6.93
C GLU A 147 -11.92 7.73 -6.15
N ALA A 148 -13.10 7.40 -5.65
CA ALA A 148 -13.39 6.09 -5.06
C ALA A 148 -14.39 5.37 -5.98
N ILE A 149 -14.01 4.19 -6.46
CA ILE A 149 -14.79 3.36 -7.39
C ILE A 149 -15.10 1.99 -6.77
N ASP A 150 -16.19 1.37 -7.15
CA ASP A 150 -16.50 0.01 -6.75
C ASP A 150 -15.93 -1.04 -7.71
N TYR A 151 -16.03 -2.31 -7.36
CA TYR A 151 -15.47 -3.38 -8.19
C TYR A 151 -16.31 -3.72 -9.43
N TRP A 152 -17.55 -3.23 -9.54
CA TRP A 152 -18.33 -3.27 -10.78
C TRP A 152 -17.73 -2.30 -11.79
N GLU A 153 -17.42 -1.09 -11.33
CA GLU A 153 -16.77 -0.04 -12.12
C GLU A 153 -15.35 -0.44 -12.53
N VAL A 154 -14.58 -1.08 -11.61
CA VAL A 154 -13.28 -1.70 -11.92
C VAL A 154 -13.42 -2.72 -13.06
N ALA A 155 -14.43 -3.60 -13.02
CA ALA A 155 -14.67 -4.60 -14.05
C ALA A 155 -15.07 -3.96 -15.39
N GLU A 156 -15.88 -2.90 -15.36
CA GLU A 156 -16.27 -2.15 -16.55
C GLU A 156 -15.05 -1.48 -17.20
N ILE A 157 -14.22 -0.78 -16.43
CA ILE A 157 -13.00 -0.13 -16.95
C ILE A 157 -12.08 -1.18 -17.58
N LEU A 158 -11.82 -2.28 -16.88
CA LEU A 158 -11.00 -3.39 -17.42
C LEU A 158 -11.58 -3.95 -18.70
N SER A 159 -12.91 -4.13 -18.78
CA SER A 159 -13.57 -4.66 -19.98
C SER A 159 -13.39 -3.74 -21.18
N GLN A 160 -13.57 -2.43 -20.97
CA GLN A 160 -13.43 -1.42 -22.02
C GLN A 160 -11.99 -1.32 -22.53
N GLU A 161 -11.01 -1.26 -21.61
CA GLU A 161 -9.61 -1.04 -21.98
C GLU A 161 -8.93 -2.30 -22.52
N LEU A 162 -9.38 -3.51 -22.12
CA LEU A 162 -8.83 -4.79 -22.58
C LEU A 162 -9.62 -5.41 -23.75
N GLY A 163 -10.74 -4.80 -24.17
CA GLY A 163 -11.55 -5.26 -25.30
C GLY A 163 -12.23 -6.62 -25.08
N ARG A 164 -12.49 -7.02 -23.83
CA ARG A 164 -13.13 -8.30 -23.48
C ARG A 164 -13.98 -8.17 -22.22
N ASN A 165 -15.04 -8.98 -22.13
CA ASN A 165 -15.97 -8.90 -21.01
C ASN A 165 -15.35 -9.46 -19.71
N ILE A 166 -15.09 -8.59 -18.75
CA ILE A 166 -14.59 -8.94 -17.41
C ILE A 166 -15.72 -8.72 -16.41
N VAL A 167 -15.95 -9.71 -15.52
CA VAL A 167 -17.08 -9.72 -14.61
C VAL A 167 -16.61 -9.68 -13.16
N TYR A 168 -17.18 -8.80 -12.35
CA TYR A 168 -17.01 -8.85 -10.90
C TYR A 168 -17.88 -9.97 -10.30
N ALA A 169 -17.26 -11.02 -9.77
CA ALA A 169 -17.95 -12.21 -9.25
C ALA A 169 -18.64 -12.01 -7.91
N ASN A 170 -18.26 -10.97 -7.16
CA ASN A 170 -18.81 -10.61 -5.83
C ASN A 170 -19.06 -11.81 -4.91
N PRO A 171 -18.06 -12.64 -4.63
CA PRO A 171 -18.25 -13.87 -3.86
C PRO A 171 -18.55 -13.60 -2.38
N LYS A 172 -19.09 -14.60 -1.69
CA LYS A 172 -19.13 -14.58 -0.21
C LYS A 172 -17.68 -14.64 0.34
N PRO A 173 -17.38 -13.97 1.49
CA PRO A 173 -16.02 -13.98 2.06
C PRO A 173 -15.44 -15.37 2.31
N SER A 174 -16.27 -16.31 2.78
CA SER A 174 -15.87 -17.71 3.01
C SER A 174 -15.46 -18.40 1.69
N PHE A 175 -16.23 -18.19 0.60
CA PHE A 175 -15.91 -18.73 -0.71
C PHE A 175 -14.58 -18.14 -1.22
N ALA A 176 -14.40 -16.83 -1.18
CA ALA A 176 -13.18 -16.18 -1.64
C ALA A 176 -11.93 -16.71 -0.91
N LYS A 177 -12.01 -16.82 0.42
CA LYS A 177 -10.92 -17.38 1.23
C LYS A 177 -10.58 -18.82 0.85
N ASN A 178 -11.57 -19.69 0.71
CA ASN A 178 -11.36 -21.08 0.33
C ASN A 178 -10.80 -21.18 -1.09
N TYR A 179 -11.30 -20.38 -2.03
CA TYR A 179 -10.80 -20.30 -3.39
C TYR A 179 -9.31 -19.92 -3.43
N TRP A 180 -8.92 -18.85 -2.73
CA TRP A 180 -7.53 -18.40 -2.69
C TRP A 180 -6.57 -19.47 -2.11
N ILE A 181 -6.99 -20.20 -1.07
CA ILE A 181 -6.19 -21.27 -0.47
C ILE A 181 -6.18 -22.53 -1.33
N SER A 182 -7.36 -23.05 -1.70
CA SER A 182 -7.48 -24.40 -2.23
C SER A 182 -7.32 -24.47 -3.75
N VAL A 183 -7.67 -23.38 -4.48
CA VAL A 183 -7.58 -23.33 -5.95
C VAL A 183 -6.33 -22.58 -6.39
N ARG A 184 -6.06 -21.41 -5.77
CA ARG A 184 -4.90 -20.58 -6.09
C ARG A 184 -3.61 -21.02 -5.40
N GLY A 185 -3.67 -21.87 -4.39
CA GLY A 185 -2.52 -22.29 -3.61
C GLY A 185 -1.82 -21.18 -2.83
N LEU A 186 -2.52 -20.09 -2.54
CA LEU A 186 -1.92 -18.98 -1.78
C LEU A 186 -1.74 -19.36 -0.32
N GLU A 187 -0.69 -18.84 0.30
CA GLU A 187 -0.37 -19.10 1.71
C GLU A 187 -1.53 -18.67 2.63
N LYS A 188 -1.83 -19.51 3.63
CA LYS A 188 -2.97 -19.28 4.55
C LYS A 188 -2.86 -17.96 5.30
N GLU A 189 -1.68 -17.59 5.76
CA GLU A 189 -1.45 -16.32 6.47
C GLU A 189 -1.64 -15.12 5.55
N TYR A 190 -1.18 -15.21 4.31
CA TYR A 190 -1.44 -14.19 3.30
C TYR A 190 -2.95 -14.02 3.01
N CYS A 191 -3.67 -15.13 2.83
CA CYS A 191 -5.12 -15.12 2.63
C CYS A 191 -5.89 -14.56 3.85
N LYS A 192 -5.36 -14.74 5.05
CA LYS A 192 -5.92 -14.15 6.28
C LYS A 192 -5.81 -12.61 6.26
N VAL A 193 -4.63 -12.09 5.89
CA VAL A 193 -4.41 -10.64 5.74
C VAL A 193 -5.29 -10.07 4.63
N MET A 194 -5.34 -10.70 3.46
CA MET A 194 -6.24 -10.31 2.36
C MET A 194 -7.70 -10.27 2.83
N GLY A 195 -8.15 -11.33 3.50
CA GLY A 195 -9.51 -11.42 4.03
C GLY A 195 -9.85 -10.29 5.00
N MET A 196 -8.91 -9.93 5.88
CA MET A 196 -9.08 -8.80 6.81
C MET A 196 -9.18 -7.47 6.05
N LEU A 197 -8.30 -7.21 5.08
CA LEU A 197 -8.30 -5.99 4.28
C LEU A 197 -9.61 -5.84 3.49
N TYR A 198 -10.09 -6.90 2.83
CA TYR A 198 -11.35 -6.86 2.09
C TYR A 198 -12.58 -6.78 3.00
N MET A 199 -12.51 -7.30 4.21
CA MET A 199 -13.57 -7.06 5.20
C MET A 199 -13.62 -5.59 5.64
N MET A 200 -12.48 -4.95 5.86
CA MET A 200 -12.43 -3.50 6.14
C MET A 200 -13.02 -2.70 4.98
N THR A 201 -12.63 -3.01 3.74
CA THR A 201 -13.19 -2.39 2.54
C THR A 201 -14.70 -2.56 2.47
N ARG A 202 -15.21 -3.79 2.69
CA ARG A 202 -16.65 -4.12 2.68
C ARG A 202 -17.47 -3.27 3.65
N PHE A 203 -16.87 -2.81 4.75
CA PHE A 203 -17.46 -1.92 5.74
C PHE A 203 -17.04 -0.45 5.56
N LYS A 204 -16.76 -0.04 4.33
CA LYS A 204 -16.46 1.35 3.93
C LYS A 204 -15.11 1.89 4.46
N GLY A 205 -14.21 1.03 4.86
CA GLY A 205 -12.89 1.45 5.37
C GLY A 205 -11.91 1.93 4.30
N ALA A 206 -12.26 1.85 3.00
CA ALA A 206 -11.35 2.17 1.89
C ALA A 206 -11.87 3.28 0.95
N GLU A 207 -13.03 3.89 1.25
CA GLU A 207 -13.69 4.85 0.35
C GLU A 207 -13.18 6.29 0.47
N LYS A 208 -12.40 6.60 1.51
CA LYS A 208 -11.93 7.97 1.75
C LYS A 208 -11.03 8.45 0.61
N VAL A 209 -11.38 9.59 0.01
CA VAL A 209 -10.53 10.34 -0.93
C VAL A 209 -9.87 11.50 -0.20
N THR A 210 -8.59 11.75 -0.48
CA THR A 210 -7.80 12.82 0.12
C THR A 210 -7.14 13.67 -0.95
N THR A 211 -6.72 14.88 -0.59
CA THR A 211 -6.07 15.85 -1.49
C THR A 211 -4.58 16.00 -1.24
N ASP A 212 -4.00 15.25 -0.28
CA ASP A 212 -2.60 15.40 0.11
C ASP A 212 -1.64 15.14 -1.06
N PHE A 213 -1.97 14.18 -1.95
CA PHE A 213 -1.16 13.92 -3.14
C PHE A 213 -1.11 15.16 -4.05
N GLU A 214 -2.27 15.77 -4.35
CA GLU A 214 -2.34 16.97 -5.20
C GLU A 214 -1.63 18.16 -4.54
N ALA A 215 -1.77 18.33 -3.24
CA ALA A 215 -1.13 19.40 -2.49
C ALA A 215 0.40 19.32 -2.54
N VAL A 216 0.97 18.10 -2.46
CA VAL A 216 2.42 17.89 -2.49
C VAL A 216 2.94 17.87 -3.93
N MET A 217 2.26 17.18 -4.84
CA MET A 217 2.75 16.92 -6.20
C MET A 217 2.34 17.97 -7.23
N HIS A 218 1.38 18.85 -6.92
CA HIS A 218 0.78 19.84 -7.82
C HIS A 218 0.20 19.23 -9.11
N LYS A 219 -0.19 17.97 -9.03
CA LYS A 219 -0.88 17.22 -10.10
C LYS A 219 -1.85 16.22 -9.49
N LYS A 220 -2.84 15.80 -10.28
CA LYS A 220 -3.74 14.71 -9.86
C LYS A 220 -3.02 13.37 -9.85
N PRO A 221 -3.38 12.44 -8.94
CA PRO A 221 -2.91 11.07 -8.99
C PRO A 221 -3.46 10.39 -10.26
N LYS A 222 -2.77 9.35 -10.72
CA LYS A 222 -3.16 8.54 -11.87
C LYS A 222 -4.57 7.95 -11.66
N SER A 223 -5.44 8.05 -12.67
CA SER A 223 -6.75 7.40 -12.63
C SER A 223 -6.62 5.89 -12.80
N PHE A 224 -7.61 5.12 -12.30
CA PHE A 224 -7.61 3.67 -12.49
C PHE A 224 -7.66 3.28 -13.99
N ARG A 225 -8.39 4.03 -14.80
CA ARG A 225 -8.43 3.85 -16.26
C ARG A 225 -7.06 4.01 -16.92
N GLN A 226 -6.32 5.06 -16.57
CA GLN A 226 -4.97 5.25 -17.09
C GLN A 226 -4.02 4.15 -16.63
N PHE A 227 -4.13 3.72 -15.37
CA PHE A 227 -3.37 2.59 -14.86
C PHE A 227 -3.62 1.30 -15.66
N VAL A 228 -4.88 1.02 -16.02
CA VAL A 228 -5.22 -0.16 -16.84
C VAL A 228 -4.58 -0.08 -18.22
N ARG A 229 -4.61 1.08 -18.88
CA ARG A 229 -3.94 1.29 -20.18
C ARG A 229 -2.44 1.06 -20.10
N ASP A 230 -1.79 1.66 -19.11
CA ASP A 230 -0.34 1.59 -18.92
C ASP A 230 0.14 0.16 -18.60
N ASN A 231 -0.73 -0.65 -18.00
CA ASN A 231 -0.40 -1.98 -17.50
C ASN A 231 -1.19 -3.12 -18.21
N ALA A 232 -1.74 -2.87 -19.40
CA ALA A 232 -2.60 -3.84 -20.11
C ALA A 232 -1.96 -5.24 -20.26
N ALA A 233 -0.64 -5.30 -20.43
CA ALA A 233 0.12 -6.55 -20.51
C ALA A 233 -0.01 -7.43 -19.24
N ALA A 234 -0.30 -6.85 -18.08
CA ALA A 234 -0.48 -7.60 -16.84
C ALA A 234 -1.69 -8.55 -16.86
N TRP A 235 -2.62 -8.37 -17.79
CA TRP A 235 -3.82 -9.20 -17.91
C TRP A 235 -3.90 -9.98 -19.23
N GLN A 236 -2.85 -9.93 -20.06
CA GLN A 236 -2.73 -10.79 -21.24
C GLN A 236 -2.17 -12.16 -20.85
N LEU A 237 -2.55 -13.23 -21.59
CA LEU A 237 -2.01 -14.58 -21.43
C LEU A 237 -0.67 -14.70 -22.12
#